data_a4188b1183d69ed5c88b39d75aeec727
#
_entry.id   a4188b1183d69ed5c88b39d75aeec727
#
_cell.length_a   1.000
_cell.length_b   1.000
_cell.length_c   1.000
_cell.angle_alpha   90.00
_cell.angle_beta   90.00
_cell.angle_gamma   90.00
#
_symmetry.space_group_name_H-M   'P 1'
#
loop_
_entity.id
_entity.type
_entity.pdbx_description
1 polymer ?
#
loop_
_entity_poly.entity_id
_entity_poly.type
_entity_poly.pdbx_seq_one_letter_code
_entity_poly.pdbx_strand_id
1 'polypeptide(L)'
;MKKISIILFVMFLCAVSTISAKNFRYGLKGGMTLSELSFKGDFKDNFSSDNRGGFFIGPMVNANLPLGFNIDAALMYAHDKVRYENKKGGISDIRHIIELPINVKWQISAGKIIGIYFAAGPDFAFNLSKGGDIEDYIKSSLEAEGINPSLLKNETKSLSIGIGVGAGLVFFDHLNIGFNYIFPVDYTYKYVLGNTGLEFTSKAKRWQISAAYIF
;
A
#
# COMPACT_ATOMS: atom_id res chain seq x y z
N MET A 1 -8.39 21.88 17.69
CA MET A 1 -7.94 20.96 16.62
C MET A 1 -8.25 21.46 15.21
N LYS A 2 -9.52 21.88 14.88
CA LYS A 2 -9.87 22.37 13.51
C LYS A 2 -9.04 23.56 13.01
N LYS A 3 -8.63 24.48 13.87
CA LYS A 3 -7.84 25.67 13.48
C LYS A 3 -6.39 25.30 13.07
N ILE A 4 -5.78 24.29 13.73
CA ILE A 4 -4.43 23.83 13.41
C ILE A 4 -4.43 23.09 12.06
N SER A 5 -5.47 22.28 11.77
CA SER A 5 -5.62 21.63 10.46
C SER A 5 -5.78 22.62 9.31
N ILE A 6 -6.49 23.74 9.53
CA ILE A 6 -6.65 24.79 8.52
C ILE A 6 -5.32 25.49 8.26
N ILE A 7 -4.56 25.81 9.31
CA ILE A 7 -3.24 26.45 9.17
C ILE A 7 -2.26 25.54 8.43
N LEU A 8 -2.20 24.24 8.79
CA LEU A 8 -1.40 23.26 8.09
C LEU A 8 -1.80 23.10 6.62
N PHE A 9 -3.10 23.10 6.32
CA PHE A 9 -3.61 23.02 4.95
C PHE A 9 -3.27 24.26 4.12
N VAL A 10 -3.38 25.48 4.71
CA VAL A 10 -2.97 26.73 4.05
C VAL A 10 -1.46 26.79 3.84
N MET A 11 -0.65 26.36 4.81
CA MET A 11 0.80 26.25 4.63
C MET A 11 1.16 25.26 3.53
N PHE A 12 0.47 24.14 3.43
CA PHE A 12 0.65 23.15 2.35
C PHE A 12 0.28 23.75 0.99
N LEU A 13 -0.83 24.46 0.86
CA LEU A 13 -1.23 25.18 -0.36
C LEU A 13 -0.23 26.25 -0.77
N CYS A 14 0.30 27.03 0.17
CA CYS A 14 1.34 28.02 -0.11
C CYS A 14 2.66 27.38 -0.57
N ALA A 15 3.03 26.20 -0.02
CA ALA A 15 4.22 25.47 -0.46
C ALA A 15 4.07 24.94 -1.90
N VAL A 16 2.88 24.50 -2.28
CA VAL A 16 2.60 24.00 -3.65
C VAL A 16 2.61 25.13 -4.67
N SER A 17 2.17 26.34 -4.32
CA SER A 17 2.14 27.49 -5.26
C SER A 17 3.52 28.04 -5.64
N THR A 18 4.57 27.69 -4.90
CA THR A 18 5.96 28.11 -5.21
C THR A 18 6.72 27.13 -6.12
N ILE A 19 6.09 26.02 -6.52
CA ILE A 19 6.73 25.01 -7.35
C ILE A 19 6.81 25.52 -8.80
N SER A 20 8.00 25.95 -9.20
CA SER A 20 8.32 26.27 -10.61
C SER A 20 8.46 24.97 -11.41
N ALA A 21 8.15 25.01 -12.71
CA ALA A 21 8.31 23.87 -13.61
C ALA A 21 9.73 23.26 -13.62
N LYS A 22 10.76 24.07 -13.30
CA LYS A 22 12.16 23.61 -13.16
C LYS A 22 12.40 22.66 -11.98
N ASN A 23 11.49 22.57 -11.02
CA ASN A 23 11.64 21.75 -9.81
C ASN A 23 11.05 20.35 -9.98
N PHE A 24 10.34 20.08 -11.09
CA PHE A 24 9.80 18.77 -11.38
C PHE A 24 10.82 17.91 -12.10
N ARG A 25 11.01 16.72 -11.60
CA ARG A 25 11.85 15.67 -12.18
C ARG A 25 11.00 14.42 -12.36
N TYR A 26 11.19 13.75 -13.48
CA TYR A 26 10.50 12.50 -13.79
C TYR A 26 11.42 11.32 -13.51
N GLY A 27 10.85 10.17 -13.31
CA GLY A 27 11.63 8.97 -13.05
C GLY A 27 10.82 7.69 -13.23
N LEU A 28 11.50 6.59 -13.00
CA LEU A 28 10.92 5.26 -12.91
C LEU A 28 11.19 4.71 -11.51
N LYS A 29 10.16 4.12 -10.89
CA LYS A 29 10.26 3.44 -9.61
C LYS A 29 9.83 2.00 -9.78
N GLY A 30 10.59 1.08 -9.20
CA GLY A 30 10.24 -0.33 -9.17
C GLY A 30 10.80 -1.00 -7.94
N GLY A 31 10.34 -2.22 -7.66
CA GLY A 31 10.82 -2.94 -6.49
C GLY A 31 10.05 -4.22 -6.22
N MET A 32 10.29 -4.73 -5.02
CA MET A 32 9.64 -5.93 -4.50
C MET A 32 8.75 -5.56 -3.32
N THR A 33 7.64 -6.26 -3.19
CA THR A 33 6.71 -6.13 -2.07
C THR A 33 6.57 -7.45 -1.35
N LEU A 34 6.42 -7.39 -0.02
CA LEU A 34 6.02 -8.49 0.84
C LEU A 34 4.70 -8.09 1.48
N SER A 35 3.64 -8.80 1.15
CA SER A 35 2.30 -8.52 1.66
C SER A 35 1.89 -9.55 2.68
N GLU A 36 1.41 -9.08 3.84
CA GLU A 36 0.84 -9.87 4.92
C GLU A 36 -0.61 -9.46 5.11
N LEU A 37 -1.52 -10.42 5.13
CA LEU A 37 -2.92 -10.18 5.49
C LEU A 37 -3.12 -10.46 6.98
N SER A 38 -3.54 -9.45 7.71
CA SER A 38 -3.93 -9.57 9.11
C SER A 38 -5.45 -9.68 9.19
N PHE A 39 -5.92 -10.79 9.74
CA PHE A 39 -7.34 -11.10 9.91
C PHE A 39 -7.83 -10.66 11.28
N LYS A 40 -9.05 -10.12 11.34
CA LYS A 40 -9.74 -9.78 12.58
C LYS A 40 -11.18 -10.27 12.51
N GLY A 41 -11.70 -10.78 13.63
CA GLY A 41 -13.07 -11.29 13.75
C GLY A 41 -13.11 -12.63 14.49
N ASP A 42 -14.29 -13.22 14.56
CA ASP A 42 -14.57 -14.40 15.39
C ASP A 42 -13.88 -15.69 14.92
N PHE A 43 -13.39 -15.71 13.66
CA PHE A 43 -12.73 -16.88 13.05
C PHE A 43 -11.23 -16.68 12.80
N LYS A 44 -10.59 -15.67 13.39
CA LYS A 44 -9.19 -15.30 13.11
C LYS A 44 -8.18 -16.45 13.32
N ASP A 45 -8.45 -17.37 14.25
CA ASP A 45 -7.54 -18.44 14.64
C ASP A 45 -7.52 -19.61 13.62
N ASN A 46 -8.44 -19.61 12.66
CA ASN A 46 -8.54 -20.63 11.62
C ASN A 46 -7.84 -20.24 10.32
N PHE A 47 -7.37 -19.01 10.21
CA PHE A 47 -6.74 -18.48 9.01
C PHE A 47 -5.37 -17.88 9.30
N SER A 48 -4.37 -18.32 8.56
CA SER A 48 -3.06 -17.69 8.51
C SER A 48 -2.74 -17.30 7.07
N SER A 49 -2.04 -16.19 6.88
CA SER A 49 -1.48 -15.85 5.59
C SER A 49 0.02 -15.89 5.67
N ASP A 50 0.63 -16.50 4.66
CA ASP A 50 2.08 -16.52 4.51
C ASP A 50 2.53 -15.31 3.71
N ASN A 51 3.60 -14.66 4.16
CA ASN A 51 4.23 -13.55 3.44
C ASN A 51 4.73 -14.02 2.08
N ARG A 52 4.11 -13.52 1.00
CA ARG A 52 4.61 -13.82 -0.34
C ARG A 52 5.04 -12.56 -1.07
N GLY A 53 6.12 -12.73 -1.85
CA GLY A 53 6.71 -11.67 -2.61
C GLY A 53 5.88 -11.30 -3.82
N GLY A 54 5.80 -10.01 -4.10
CA GLY A 54 5.32 -9.44 -5.34
C GLY A 54 6.36 -8.49 -5.92
N PHE A 55 6.02 -7.84 -7.01
CA PHE A 55 6.81 -6.76 -7.59
C PHE A 55 5.91 -5.60 -7.98
N PHE A 56 6.51 -4.43 -8.09
CA PHE A 56 5.83 -3.25 -8.61
C PHE A 56 6.78 -2.44 -9.50
N ILE A 57 6.19 -1.72 -10.45
CA ILE A 57 6.92 -0.82 -11.36
C ILE A 57 5.98 0.27 -11.87
N GLY A 58 6.53 1.46 -12.08
CA GLY A 58 5.78 2.54 -12.71
C GLY A 58 6.53 3.87 -12.78
N PRO A 59 5.99 4.83 -13.53
CA PRO A 59 6.50 6.19 -13.59
C PRO A 59 6.32 6.92 -12.26
N MET A 60 7.22 7.87 -12.00
CA MET A 60 7.16 8.75 -10.85
C MET A 60 7.49 10.19 -11.22
N VAL A 61 7.01 11.08 -10.39
CA VAL A 61 7.34 12.51 -10.43
C VAL A 61 7.88 12.91 -9.07
N ASN A 62 8.96 13.65 -9.06
CA ASN A 62 9.54 14.27 -7.87
C ASN A 62 9.52 15.78 -8.02
N ALA A 63 9.03 16.47 -7.01
CA ALA A 63 9.08 17.92 -6.91
C ALA A 63 10.00 18.33 -5.77
N ASN A 64 11.11 18.98 -6.11
CA ASN A 64 12.07 19.49 -5.13
C ASN A 64 11.55 20.78 -4.48
N LEU A 65 11.58 20.82 -3.16
CA LEU A 65 11.20 21.94 -2.33
C LEU A 65 12.41 22.48 -1.56
N PRO A 66 12.34 23.72 -1.03
CA PRO A 66 13.39 24.23 -0.16
C PRO A 66 13.65 23.36 1.08
N LEU A 67 14.82 23.54 1.70
CA LEU A 67 15.23 22.91 2.96
C LEU A 67 15.32 21.39 2.92
N GLY A 68 15.54 20.79 1.74
CA GLY A 68 15.66 19.35 1.57
C GLY A 68 14.33 18.59 1.53
N PHE A 69 13.22 19.30 1.51
CA PHE A 69 11.93 18.66 1.31
C PHE A 69 11.70 18.34 -0.17
N ASN A 70 10.94 17.28 -0.41
CA ASN A 70 10.51 16.85 -1.73
C ASN A 70 9.10 16.27 -1.63
N ILE A 71 8.36 16.32 -2.74
CA ILE A 71 7.10 15.58 -2.89
C ILE A 71 7.31 14.57 -4.00
N ASP A 72 7.08 13.30 -3.69
CA ASP A 72 7.11 12.20 -4.64
C ASP A 72 5.69 11.70 -4.88
N ALA A 73 5.33 11.52 -6.14
CA ALA A 73 4.14 10.79 -6.54
C ALA A 73 4.52 9.75 -7.59
N ALA A 74 3.97 8.55 -7.50
CA ALA A 74 4.21 7.49 -8.46
C ALA A 74 2.89 6.81 -8.85
N LEU A 75 2.78 6.38 -10.10
CA LEU A 75 1.68 5.53 -10.56
C LEU A 75 2.26 4.16 -10.89
N MET A 76 2.03 3.18 -10.00
CA MET A 76 2.70 1.88 -10.06
C MET A 76 1.70 0.77 -10.34
N TYR A 77 2.08 -0.15 -11.21
CA TYR A 77 1.44 -1.45 -11.32
C TYR A 77 2.15 -2.41 -10.36
N ALA A 78 1.38 -3.04 -9.49
CA ALA A 78 1.85 -4.05 -8.55
C ALA A 78 1.20 -5.41 -8.82
N HIS A 79 2.02 -6.45 -8.74
CA HIS A 79 1.63 -7.84 -8.85
C HIS A 79 2.00 -8.54 -7.55
N ASP A 80 1.00 -8.80 -6.71
CA ASP A 80 1.16 -9.42 -5.41
C ASP A 80 0.68 -10.87 -5.42
N LYS A 81 1.45 -11.78 -4.82
CA LYS A 81 1.02 -13.14 -4.52
C LYS A 81 0.75 -13.24 -3.02
N VAL A 82 -0.43 -13.71 -2.66
CA VAL A 82 -0.79 -14.00 -1.27
C VAL A 82 -1.19 -15.47 -1.17
N ARG A 83 -0.72 -16.15 -0.15
CA ARG A 83 -1.13 -17.53 0.14
C ARG A 83 -1.97 -17.54 1.39
N TYR A 84 -3.09 -18.22 1.31
CA TYR A 84 -3.96 -18.52 2.42
C TYR A 84 -3.76 -19.97 2.81
N GLU A 85 -3.51 -20.23 4.07
CA GLU A 85 -3.37 -21.59 4.60
C GLU A 85 -4.47 -21.84 5.64
N ASN A 86 -5.11 -22.98 5.55
CA ASN A 86 -5.95 -23.52 6.60
C ASN A 86 -5.54 -24.99 6.90
N LYS A 87 -6.21 -25.61 7.87
CA LYS A 87 -5.95 -27.00 8.28
C LYS A 87 -6.14 -28.04 7.14
N LYS A 88 -6.72 -27.66 5.99
CA LYS A 88 -7.04 -28.56 4.87
C LYS A 88 -6.24 -28.29 3.58
N GLY A 89 -5.44 -27.23 3.54
CA GLY A 89 -4.62 -26.87 2.36
C GLY A 89 -4.44 -25.37 2.19
N GLY A 90 -3.61 -24.96 1.22
CA GLY A 90 -3.32 -23.57 0.91
C GLY A 90 -3.74 -23.21 -0.50
N ILE A 91 -4.37 -22.04 -0.67
CA ILE A 91 -4.69 -21.43 -1.96
C ILE A 91 -3.79 -20.21 -2.16
N SER A 92 -3.26 -20.02 -3.36
CA SER A 92 -2.48 -18.84 -3.74
C SER A 92 -3.36 -17.91 -4.59
N ASP A 93 -3.54 -16.69 -4.14
CA ASP A 93 -4.25 -15.65 -4.89
C ASP A 93 -3.25 -14.67 -5.50
N ILE A 94 -3.50 -14.29 -6.74
CA ILE A 94 -2.71 -13.29 -7.47
C ILE A 94 -3.52 -12.02 -7.56
N ARG A 95 -2.97 -10.92 -7.04
CA ARG A 95 -3.61 -9.62 -7.07
C ARG A 95 -2.88 -8.68 -7.99
N HIS A 96 -3.64 -8.02 -8.84
CA HIS A 96 -3.20 -6.94 -9.69
C HIS A 96 -3.70 -5.64 -9.10
N ILE A 97 -2.80 -4.71 -8.82
CA ILE A 97 -3.09 -3.49 -8.08
C ILE A 97 -2.47 -2.31 -8.83
N ILE A 98 -3.21 -1.22 -8.97
CA ILE A 98 -2.64 0.08 -9.32
C ILE A 98 -2.44 0.85 -8.03
N GLU A 99 -1.20 1.23 -7.73
CA GLU A 99 -0.83 2.00 -6.54
C GLU A 99 -0.49 3.44 -6.91
N LEU A 100 -0.98 4.37 -6.12
CA LEU A 100 -0.68 5.80 -6.21
C LEU A 100 -0.20 6.30 -4.83
N PRO A 101 1.08 6.07 -4.47
CA PRO A 101 1.68 6.70 -3.31
C PRO A 101 1.98 8.16 -3.58
N ILE A 102 1.70 9.03 -2.59
CA ILE A 102 2.07 10.44 -2.60
C ILE A 102 2.80 10.71 -1.29
N ASN A 103 4.11 10.94 -1.36
CA ASN A 103 4.95 11.06 -0.17
C ASN A 103 5.55 12.45 -0.05
N VAL A 104 5.56 12.98 1.16
CA VAL A 104 6.48 14.05 1.56
C VAL A 104 7.77 13.37 1.99
N LYS A 105 8.87 13.78 1.39
CA LYS A 105 10.20 13.26 1.64
C LYS A 105 11.09 14.39 2.18
N TRP A 106 11.83 14.09 3.23
CA TRP A 106 12.89 14.98 3.72
C TRP A 106 14.23 14.30 3.50
N GLN A 107 15.12 14.98 2.76
CA GLN A 107 16.41 14.46 2.32
C GLN A 107 17.54 15.31 2.89
N ILE A 108 18.53 14.62 3.44
CA ILE A 108 19.80 15.23 3.87
C ILE A 108 20.90 14.61 3.01
N SER A 109 21.61 15.44 2.26
CA SER A 109 22.66 14.98 1.34
C SER A 109 24.02 15.52 1.72
N ALA A 110 25.03 14.64 1.66
CA ALA A 110 26.44 15.01 1.76
C ALA A 110 26.98 15.28 0.35
N GLY A 111 26.89 16.53 -0.06
CA GLY A 111 27.15 16.92 -1.44
C GLY A 111 26.12 16.33 -2.42
N LYS A 112 26.58 16.01 -3.64
CA LYS A 112 25.75 15.36 -4.67
C LYS A 112 25.97 13.86 -4.77
N ILE A 113 26.78 13.26 -3.88
CA ILE A 113 27.21 11.86 -4.00
C ILE A 113 26.25 10.94 -3.28
N ILE A 114 25.94 11.25 -2.03
CA ILE A 114 25.10 10.41 -1.18
C ILE A 114 24.21 11.25 -0.29
N GLY A 115 22.98 10.79 -0.10
CA GLY A 115 22.02 11.36 0.85
C GLY A 115 21.21 10.26 1.53
N ILE A 116 20.61 10.62 2.64
CA ILE A 116 19.59 9.82 3.31
C ILE A 116 18.26 10.53 3.20
N TYR A 117 17.16 9.81 3.15
CA TYR A 117 15.83 10.41 3.19
C TYR A 117 14.88 9.64 4.11
N PHE A 118 13.91 10.37 4.60
CA PHE A 118 12.72 9.85 5.26
C PHE A 118 11.50 10.29 4.47
N ALA A 119 10.53 9.40 4.33
CA ALA A 119 9.34 9.67 3.54
C ALA A 119 8.10 9.22 4.30
N ALA A 120 7.01 9.97 4.17
CA ALA A 120 5.71 9.56 4.67
C ALA A 120 4.60 10.15 3.81
N GLY A 121 3.49 9.42 3.67
CA GLY A 121 2.34 9.92 2.94
C GLY A 121 1.25 8.89 2.71
N PRO A 122 0.13 9.29 2.11
CA PRO A 122 -0.95 8.41 1.74
C PRO A 122 -0.55 7.49 0.59
N ASP A 123 -1.08 6.27 0.64
CA ASP A 123 -0.97 5.26 -0.40
C ASP A 123 -2.38 4.83 -0.81
N PHE A 124 -2.71 5.02 -2.08
CA PHE A 124 -4.00 4.63 -2.66
C PHE A 124 -3.79 3.41 -3.53
N ALA A 125 -4.43 2.29 -3.17
CA ALA A 125 -4.31 1.03 -3.88
C ALA A 125 -5.66 0.64 -4.50
N PHE A 126 -5.70 0.59 -5.84
CA PHE A 126 -6.85 0.18 -6.62
C PHE A 126 -6.70 -1.29 -7.01
N ASN A 127 -7.52 -2.14 -6.42
CA ASN A 127 -7.57 -3.57 -6.74
C ASN A 127 -8.25 -3.77 -8.11
N LEU A 128 -7.52 -4.37 -9.04
CA LEU A 128 -8.05 -4.78 -10.36
C LEU A 128 -8.58 -6.21 -10.34
N SER A 129 -8.12 -7.04 -9.40
CA SER A 129 -8.55 -8.43 -9.25
C SER A 129 -9.83 -8.52 -8.42
N LYS A 130 -10.79 -9.32 -8.87
CA LYS A 130 -12.09 -9.49 -8.20
C LYS A 130 -12.07 -10.48 -7.02
N GLY A 131 -10.90 -11.01 -6.60
CA GLY A 131 -10.76 -11.84 -5.40
C GLY A 131 -11.65 -13.11 -5.38
N GLY A 132 -11.94 -13.70 -6.53
CA GLY A 132 -12.82 -14.85 -6.66
C GLY A 132 -12.31 -16.08 -5.89
N ASP A 133 -11.02 -16.33 -5.94
CA ASP A 133 -10.40 -17.48 -5.30
C ASP A 133 -10.52 -17.46 -3.77
N ILE A 134 -10.48 -16.26 -3.17
CA ILE A 134 -10.69 -16.08 -1.72
C ILE A 134 -12.14 -16.36 -1.34
N GLU A 135 -13.09 -15.88 -2.14
CA GLU A 135 -14.52 -16.07 -1.89
C GLU A 135 -14.89 -17.55 -1.93
N ASP A 136 -14.40 -18.29 -2.93
CA ASP A 136 -14.64 -19.73 -3.07
C ASP A 136 -13.98 -20.52 -1.95
N TYR A 137 -12.80 -20.08 -1.49
CA TYR A 137 -12.12 -20.69 -0.35
C TYR A 137 -12.88 -20.47 0.97
N ILE A 138 -13.39 -19.26 1.22
CA ILE A 138 -14.22 -18.99 2.41
C ILE A 138 -15.52 -19.79 2.35
N LYS A 139 -16.18 -19.86 1.18
CA LYS A 139 -17.39 -20.66 0.99
C LYS A 139 -17.16 -22.13 1.31
N SER A 140 -16.10 -22.74 0.78
CA SER A 140 -15.77 -24.14 1.05
C SER A 140 -15.40 -24.41 2.51
N SER A 141 -14.80 -23.43 3.19
CA SER A 141 -14.49 -23.52 4.62
C SER A 141 -15.75 -23.47 5.48
N LEU A 142 -16.72 -22.61 5.13
CA LEU A 142 -18.01 -22.52 5.81
C LEU A 142 -18.87 -23.77 5.61
N GLU A 143 -18.89 -24.33 4.40
CA GLU A 143 -19.57 -25.62 4.11
C GLU A 143 -19.00 -26.75 4.97
N ALA A 144 -17.70 -26.78 5.17
CA ALA A 144 -17.04 -27.79 6.01
C ALA A 144 -17.44 -27.69 7.49
N GLU A 145 -17.87 -26.51 7.94
CA GLU A 145 -18.38 -26.24 9.31
C GLU A 145 -19.91 -26.34 9.39
N GLY A 146 -20.59 -26.74 8.28
CA GLY A 146 -22.05 -26.88 8.23
C GLY A 146 -22.81 -25.54 8.11
N ILE A 147 -22.11 -24.46 7.75
CA ILE A 147 -22.68 -23.13 7.59
C ILE A 147 -23.02 -22.92 6.11
N ASN A 148 -24.24 -22.44 5.82
CA ASN A 148 -24.68 -22.22 4.45
C ASN A 148 -23.91 -21.04 3.81
N PRO A 149 -23.10 -21.28 2.75
CA PRO A 149 -22.27 -20.26 2.14
C PRO A 149 -23.05 -19.20 1.36
N SER A 150 -24.31 -19.46 1.01
CA SER A 150 -25.18 -18.47 0.33
C SER A 150 -25.52 -17.26 1.21
N LEU A 151 -25.27 -17.34 2.51
CA LEU A 151 -25.41 -16.22 3.46
C LEU A 151 -24.19 -15.29 3.47
N LEU A 152 -23.11 -15.61 2.77
CA LEU A 152 -21.89 -14.81 2.71
C LEU A 152 -22.10 -13.61 1.77
N LYS A 153 -22.07 -12.40 2.32
CA LYS A 153 -22.00 -11.17 1.55
C LYS A 153 -20.56 -10.69 1.45
N ASN A 154 -20.09 -10.50 0.23
CA ASN A 154 -18.76 -9.97 -0.07
C ASN A 154 -18.87 -8.45 -0.28
N GLU A 155 -18.22 -7.68 0.59
CA GLU A 155 -18.06 -6.24 0.49
C GLU A 155 -16.57 -5.89 0.24
N THR A 156 -16.02 -6.38 -0.87
CA THR A 156 -14.64 -6.07 -1.26
C THR A 156 -14.56 -4.64 -1.76
N LYS A 157 -13.65 -3.86 -1.19
CA LYS A 157 -13.36 -2.51 -1.68
C LYS A 157 -12.39 -2.54 -2.85
N SER A 158 -12.77 -1.86 -3.93
CA SER A 158 -11.89 -1.65 -5.07
C SER A 158 -10.75 -0.67 -4.75
N LEU A 159 -10.97 0.28 -3.82
CA LEU A 159 -9.97 1.23 -3.35
C LEU A 159 -9.64 0.96 -1.89
N SER A 160 -8.37 0.73 -1.60
CA SER A 160 -7.82 0.66 -0.24
C SER A 160 -6.91 1.85 0.00
N ILE A 161 -6.98 2.41 1.21
CA ILE A 161 -6.15 3.54 1.61
C ILE A 161 -5.20 3.09 2.72
N GLY A 162 -3.92 3.44 2.56
CA GLY A 162 -2.88 3.21 3.54
C GLY A 162 -2.11 4.49 3.85
N ILE A 163 -1.26 4.41 4.87
CA ILE A 163 -0.23 5.41 5.16
C ILE A 163 1.11 4.72 5.03
N GLY A 164 1.93 5.19 4.09
CA GLY A 164 3.29 4.75 3.91
C GLY A 164 4.24 5.54 4.79
N VAL A 165 5.21 4.85 5.39
CA VAL A 165 6.39 5.46 6.00
C VAL A 165 7.62 4.74 5.47
N GLY A 166 8.70 5.46 5.23
CA GLY A 166 9.90 4.86 4.67
C GLY A 166 11.15 5.68 4.90
N ALA A 167 12.27 5.02 4.63
CA ALA A 167 13.59 5.62 4.63
C ALA A 167 14.43 5.03 3.51
N GLY A 168 15.47 5.74 3.10
CA GLY A 168 16.35 5.22 2.05
C GLY A 168 17.57 6.09 1.82
N LEU A 169 18.31 5.68 0.79
CA LEU A 169 19.52 6.33 0.34
C LEU A 169 19.30 6.94 -1.04
N VAL A 170 19.94 8.06 -1.28
CA VAL A 170 20.01 8.74 -2.56
C VAL A 170 21.45 8.74 -3.02
N PHE A 171 21.69 8.31 -4.25
CA PHE A 171 23.01 8.31 -4.87
C PHE A 171 22.99 9.22 -6.09
N PHE A 172 23.99 10.09 -6.18
CA PHE A 172 24.24 11.01 -7.30
C PHE A 172 23.01 11.88 -7.67
N ASP A 173 22.14 12.16 -6.71
CA ASP A 173 20.85 12.86 -6.90
C ASP A 173 19.87 12.20 -7.89
N HIS A 174 20.17 10.99 -8.36
CA HIS A 174 19.39 10.27 -9.37
C HIS A 174 18.84 8.93 -8.89
N LEU A 175 19.64 8.13 -8.20
CA LEU A 175 19.26 6.79 -7.78
C LEU A 175 18.82 6.79 -6.31
N ASN A 176 17.56 6.46 -6.07
CA ASN A 176 16.99 6.29 -4.74
C ASN A 176 16.79 4.80 -4.45
N ILE A 177 17.33 4.31 -3.35
CA ILE A 177 17.05 2.96 -2.84
C ILE A 177 16.32 3.13 -1.52
N GLY A 178 15.15 2.54 -1.39
CA GLY A 178 14.26 2.76 -0.25
C GLY A 178 13.62 1.52 0.29
N PHE A 179 13.28 1.62 1.57
CA PHE A 179 12.47 0.66 2.29
C PHE A 179 11.24 1.38 2.84
N ASN A 180 10.05 0.85 2.54
CA ASN A 180 8.79 1.45 2.92
C ASN A 180 7.92 0.42 3.63
N TYR A 181 7.16 0.87 4.62
CA TYR A 181 6.10 0.13 5.26
C TYR A 181 4.77 0.84 5.10
N ILE A 182 3.75 0.14 4.66
CA ILE A 182 2.43 0.68 4.39
C ILE A 182 1.46 0.12 5.42
N PHE A 183 0.98 1.03 6.29
CA PHE A 183 -0.05 0.76 7.28
C PHE A 183 -1.43 0.84 6.62
N PRO A 184 -2.24 -0.22 6.64
CA PRO A 184 -3.60 -0.15 6.13
C PRO A 184 -4.47 0.69 7.08
N VAL A 185 -5.06 1.75 6.56
CA VAL A 185 -6.04 2.57 7.29
C VAL A 185 -7.40 1.91 7.20
N ASP A 186 -7.72 1.36 6.03
CA ASP A 186 -9.00 0.74 5.73
C ASP A 186 -8.88 -0.79 5.59
N TYR A 187 -10.00 -1.50 5.54
CA TYR A 187 -10.02 -2.94 5.26
C TYR A 187 -9.94 -3.18 3.74
N THR A 188 -9.28 -4.28 3.37
CA THR A 188 -9.18 -4.72 1.98
C THR A 188 -10.37 -5.61 1.60
N TYR A 189 -10.74 -6.53 2.51
CA TYR A 189 -11.87 -7.44 2.35
C TYR A 189 -12.75 -7.37 3.59
N LYS A 190 -14.06 -7.35 3.39
CA LYS A 190 -15.06 -7.48 4.44
C LYS A 190 -16.10 -8.50 4.01
N TYR A 191 -16.27 -9.52 4.82
CA TYR A 191 -17.29 -10.54 4.64
C TYR A 191 -18.27 -10.48 5.81
N VAL A 192 -19.55 -10.50 5.51
CA VAL A 192 -20.64 -10.47 6.49
C VAL A 192 -21.48 -11.71 6.29
N LEU A 193 -21.69 -12.48 7.36
CA LEU A 193 -22.46 -13.71 7.33
C LEU A 193 -23.93 -13.43 7.70
N GLY A 194 -24.76 -13.17 6.69
CA GLY A 194 -26.21 -13.01 6.83
C GLY A 194 -26.66 -12.09 7.97
N ASN A 195 -27.67 -12.51 8.72
CA ASN A 195 -28.20 -11.79 9.89
C ASN A 195 -27.55 -12.20 11.22
N THR A 196 -26.46 -12.95 11.22
CA THR A 196 -25.81 -13.46 12.43
C THR A 196 -24.94 -12.41 13.13
N GLY A 197 -24.67 -11.28 12.47
CA GLY A 197 -23.78 -10.25 13.01
C GLY A 197 -22.29 -10.63 12.99
N LEU A 198 -21.93 -11.81 12.45
CA LEU A 198 -20.55 -12.24 12.34
C LEU A 198 -19.86 -11.51 11.18
N GLU A 199 -18.84 -10.73 11.51
CA GLU A 199 -18.05 -9.98 10.54
C GLU A 199 -16.61 -10.50 10.51
N PHE A 200 -16.09 -10.60 9.29
CA PHE A 200 -14.70 -10.96 9.03
C PHE A 200 -14.04 -9.86 8.20
N THR A 201 -13.01 -9.23 8.75
CA THR A 201 -12.29 -8.16 8.06
C THR A 201 -10.82 -8.51 7.90
N SER A 202 -10.25 -8.16 6.76
CA SER A 202 -8.85 -8.35 6.46
C SER A 202 -8.19 -7.03 6.12
N LYS A 203 -7.00 -6.79 6.68
CA LYS A 203 -6.13 -5.64 6.40
C LYS A 203 -4.80 -6.10 5.83
N ALA A 204 -4.42 -5.53 4.69
CA ALA A 204 -3.15 -5.86 4.03
C ALA A 204 -2.04 -4.91 4.50
N LYS A 205 -1.09 -5.40 5.27
CA LYS A 205 0.17 -4.71 5.56
C LYS A 205 1.17 -5.02 4.45
N ARG A 206 1.96 -4.04 4.04
CA ARG A 206 2.91 -4.21 2.95
C ARG A 206 4.27 -3.63 3.31
N TRP A 207 5.31 -4.42 3.07
CA TRP A 207 6.70 -4.02 3.10
C TRP A 207 7.20 -3.90 1.66
N GLN A 208 7.89 -2.83 1.34
CA GLN A 208 8.41 -2.59 0.00
C GLN A 208 9.89 -2.24 0.04
N ILE A 209 10.68 -2.90 -0.80
CA ILE A 209 12.04 -2.48 -1.14
C ILE A 209 11.98 -1.92 -2.55
N SER A 210 12.44 -0.70 -2.72
CA SER A 210 12.33 0.02 -4.00
C SER A 210 13.66 0.58 -4.47
N ALA A 211 13.81 0.61 -5.78
CA ALA A 211 14.79 1.42 -6.47
C ALA A 211 14.05 2.40 -7.39
N ALA A 212 14.47 3.65 -7.42
CA ALA A 212 13.93 4.64 -8.32
C ALA A 212 15.06 5.43 -8.99
N TYR A 213 14.95 5.62 -10.30
CA TYR A 213 15.87 6.46 -11.06
C TYR A 213 15.13 7.71 -11.51
N ILE A 214 15.70 8.87 -11.17
CA ILE A 214 15.15 10.20 -11.43
C ILE A 214 16.03 10.86 -12.49
N PHE A 215 15.42 11.27 -13.60
CA PHE A 215 16.11 11.90 -14.75
C PHE A 215 16.49 13.36 -14.49
#